data_9aa9c2e9fb47077f91b047db47f16d5f
#
_entry.id   9aa9c2e9fb47077f91b047db47f16d5f
#
_cell.length_a   1.000
_cell.length_b   1.000
_cell.length_c   1.000
_cell.angle_alpha   90.00
_cell.angle_beta   90.00
_cell.angle_gamma   90.00
#
_symmetry.space_group_name_H-M   'P 1'
#
loop_
_entity.id
_entity.type
_entity.pdbx_description
1 polymer ?
#
loop_
_entity_poly.entity_id
_entity_poly.type
_entity_poly.pdbx_seq_one_letter_code
_entity_poly.pdbx_strand_id
1 'polypeptide(L)'
;MKIKEAQQIVDDWINEYGVRYFNELTNTVILMEEVGEVARIVARQYGEQSEKPTDANKNLADELSDVLFVLICLANQTGIDLE
;
A
#
# COMPACT_ATOMS: atom_id res chain seq x y z
N MET A 1 0.04 17.01 6.33
CA MET A 1 1.35 16.33 6.23
C MET A 1 1.84 16.39 4.80
N LYS A 2 3.11 16.70 4.60
CA LYS A 2 3.72 16.64 3.27
C LYS A 2 4.11 15.21 2.95
N ILE A 3 4.13 14.85 1.67
CA ILE A 3 4.51 13.48 1.26
C ILE A 3 5.92 13.11 1.72
N LYS A 4 6.84 14.07 1.72
CA LYS A 4 8.20 13.85 2.21
C LYS A 4 8.23 13.48 3.70
N GLU A 5 7.36 14.09 4.50
CA GLU A 5 7.21 13.74 5.92
C GLU A 5 6.67 12.31 6.06
N ALA A 6 5.70 11.93 5.24
CA ALA A 6 5.18 10.56 5.23
C ALA A 6 6.28 9.55 4.88
N GLN A 7 7.12 9.87 3.91
CA GLN A 7 8.27 9.02 3.56
C GLN A 7 9.22 8.84 4.74
N GLN A 8 9.50 9.90 5.47
CA GLN A 8 10.39 9.82 6.65
C GLN A 8 9.76 9.00 7.76
N ILE A 9 8.47 9.18 8.01
CA ILE A 9 7.75 8.40 9.04
C ILE A 9 7.81 6.91 8.72
N VAL A 10 7.59 6.54 7.46
CA VAL A 10 7.65 5.13 7.04
C VAL A 10 9.07 4.60 7.19
N ASP A 11 10.06 5.36 6.78
CA ASP A 11 11.47 4.93 6.90
C ASP A 11 11.87 4.70 8.36
N ASP A 12 11.49 5.61 9.25
CA ASP A 12 11.76 5.47 10.68
C ASP A 12 11.07 4.23 11.23
N TRP A 13 9.82 3.99 10.83
CA TRP A 13 9.07 2.83 11.29
C TRP A 13 9.70 1.50 10.82
N ILE A 14 10.09 1.43 9.55
CA ILE A 14 10.75 0.24 8.99
C ILE A 14 12.06 -0.05 9.72
N ASN A 15 12.86 0.98 9.96
CA ASN A 15 14.16 0.82 10.63
C ASN A 15 14.01 0.44 12.10
N GLU A 16 12.96 0.89 12.76
CA GLU A 16 12.73 0.60 14.18
C GLU A 16 12.05 -0.75 14.40
N TYR A 17 11.02 -1.07 13.61
CA TYR A 17 10.16 -2.24 13.85
C TYR A 17 10.27 -3.30 12.75
N GLY A 18 10.53 -2.90 11.53
CA GLY A 18 10.57 -3.81 10.38
C GLY A 18 11.93 -4.44 10.11
N VAL A 19 12.97 -3.99 10.80
CA VAL A 19 14.36 -4.41 10.62
C VAL A 19 14.95 -3.92 9.27
N ARG A 20 14.26 -4.16 8.17
CA ARG A 20 14.67 -3.70 6.83
C ARG A 20 13.49 -3.71 5.88
N TYR A 21 13.64 -3.04 4.74
CA TYR A 21 12.70 -3.20 3.63
C TYR A 21 12.82 -4.59 3.02
N PHE A 22 11.73 -5.15 2.52
CA PHE A 22 11.82 -6.23 1.55
C PHE A 22 12.56 -5.73 0.32
N ASN A 23 13.13 -6.63 -0.48
CA ASN A 23 13.79 -6.17 -1.71
C ASN A 23 12.77 -5.57 -2.69
N GLU A 24 13.27 -4.83 -3.67
CA GLU A 24 12.44 -4.07 -4.61
C GLU A 24 11.49 -4.97 -5.41
N LEU A 25 11.93 -6.15 -5.79
CA LEU A 25 11.09 -7.10 -6.53
C LEU A 25 9.93 -7.58 -5.66
N THR A 26 10.20 -7.96 -4.42
CA THR A 26 9.17 -8.39 -3.47
C THR A 26 8.18 -7.26 -3.21
N ASN A 27 8.65 -6.05 -2.98
CA ASN A 27 7.78 -4.90 -2.76
C ASN A 27 6.93 -4.56 -3.99
N THR A 28 7.46 -4.78 -5.19
CA THR A 28 6.69 -4.59 -6.41
C THR A 28 5.54 -5.61 -6.52
N VAL A 29 5.80 -6.87 -6.16
CA VAL A 29 4.75 -7.90 -6.14
C VAL A 29 3.68 -7.56 -5.08
N ILE A 30 4.11 -7.14 -3.90
CA ILE A 30 3.17 -6.72 -2.84
C ILE A 30 2.33 -5.53 -3.31
N LEU A 31 2.93 -4.56 -4.01
CA LEU A 31 2.20 -3.43 -4.58
C LEU A 31 1.09 -3.91 -5.50
N MET A 32 1.37 -4.88 -6.35
CA MET A 32 0.37 -5.44 -7.27
C MET A 32 -0.76 -6.15 -6.51
N GLU A 33 -0.42 -6.87 -5.44
CA GLU A 33 -1.42 -7.50 -4.58
C GLU A 33 -2.33 -6.45 -3.94
N GLU A 34 -1.77 -5.37 -3.40
CA GLU A 34 -2.55 -4.31 -2.76
C GLU A 34 -3.43 -3.55 -3.76
N VAL A 35 -2.91 -3.30 -4.97
CA VAL A 35 -3.71 -2.71 -6.04
C VAL A 35 -4.87 -3.63 -6.42
N GLY A 36 -4.63 -4.94 -6.44
CA GLY A 36 -5.67 -5.94 -6.68
C GLY A 36 -6.78 -5.89 -5.64
N GLU A 37 -6.42 -5.68 -4.36
CA GLU A 37 -7.41 -5.54 -3.28
C GLU A 37 -8.27 -4.29 -3.46
N VAL A 38 -7.67 -3.17 -3.86
CA VAL A 38 -8.42 -1.95 -4.20
C VAL A 38 -9.38 -2.24 -5.36
N ALA A 39 -8.89 -2.88 -6.41
CA ALA A 39 -9.71 -3.21 -7.58
C ALA A 39 -10.89 -4.11 -7.20
N ARG A 40 -10.68 -5.08 -6.31
CA ARG A 40 -11.74 -5.97 -5.83
C ARG A 40 -12.86 -5.18 -5.14
N ILE A 41 -12.51 -4.28 -4.24
CA ILE A 41 -13.49 -3.48 -3.51
C ILE A 41 -14.26 -2.56 -4.46
N VAL A 42 -13.54 -1.85 -5.34
CA VAL A 42 -14.16 -0.93 -6.29
C VAL A 42 -15.11 -1.66 -7.25
N ALA A 43 -14.71 -2.82 -7.74
CA ALA A 43 -15.54 -3.63 -8.63
C ALA A 43 -16.85 -4.07 -7.97
N ARG A 44 -16.81 -4.34 -6.66
CA ARG A 44 -17.98 -4.82 -5.91
C ARG A 44 -18.86 -3.69 -5.38
N GLN A 45 -18.27 -2.59 -4.95
CA GLN A 45 -19.03 -1.47 -4.39
C GLN A 45 -19.58 -0.53 -5.47
N TYR A 46 -18.86 -0.36 -6.56
CA TYR A 46 -19.18 0.62 -7.61
C TYR A 46 -19.37 0.02 -9.00
N GLY A 47 -18.99 -1.25 -9.17
CA GLY A 47 -19.07 -1.94 -10.46
C GLY A 47 -20.23 -2.92 -10.54
N GLU A 48 -20.09 -3.89 -11.42
CA GLU A 48 -21.12 -4.88 -11.72
C GLU A 48 -20.96 -6.20 -10.96
N GLN A 49 -19.85 -6.37 -10.24
CA GLN A 49 -19.62 -7.58 -9.47
C GLN A 49 -20.28 -7.49 -8.11
N SER A 50 -20.81 -8.62 -7.65
CA SER A 50 -21.47 -8.70 -6.33
C SER A 50 -20.46 -8.92 -5.22
N GLU A 51 -20.72 -8.33 -4.05
CA GLU A 51 -19.94 -8.60 -2.86
C GLU A 51 -20.13 -10.06 -2.41
N LYS A 52 -19.08 -10.64 -1.88
CA LYS A 52 -19.10 -11.96 -1.25
C LYS A 52 -19.02 -11.79 0.28
N PRO A 53 -19.43 -12.81 1.05
CA PRO A 53 -19.31 -12.73 2.52
C PRO A 53 -17.88 -12.41 3.00
N THR A 54 -16.87 -12.85 2.25
CA THR A 54 -15.47 -12.57 2.58
C THR A 54 -15.07 -11.09 2.38
N ASP A 55 -15.92 -10.31 1.72
CA ASP A 55 -15.68 -8.87 1.48
C ASP A 55 -16.24 -7.99 2.60
N ALA A 56 -16.98 -8.55 3.55
CA ALA A 56 -17.72 -7.79 4.57
C ALA A 56 -16.82 -6.90 5.44
N ASN A 57 -15.57 -7.32 5.68
CA ASN A 57 -14.62 -6.59 6.51
C ASN A 57 -13.60 -5.78 5.69
N LYS A 58 -13.78 -5.73 4.40
CA LYS A 58 -12.89 -4.98 3.51
C LYS A 58 -13.28 -3.51 3.49
N ASN A 59 -12.29 -2.65 3.54
CA ASN A 59 -12.45 -1.21 3.66
C ASN A 59 -11.57 -0.52 2.63
N LEU A 60 -12.17 0.27 1.75
CA LEU A 60 -11.43 0.94 0.68
C LEU A 60 -10.34 1.88 1.23
N ALA A 61 -10.62 2.56 2.34
CA ALA A 61 -9.64 3.46 2.94
C ALA A 61 -8.39 2.69 3.40
N ASP A 62 -8.56 1.53 4.01
CA ASP A 62 -7.43 0.69 4.44
C ASP A 62 -6.64 0.18 3.24
N GLU A 63 -7.32 -0.28 2.20
CA GLU A 63 -6.64 -0.81 1.02
C GLU A 63 -5.90 0.28 0.24
N LEU A 64 -6.46 1.49 0.14
CA LEU A 64 -5.76 2.63 -0.45
C LEU A 64 -4.54 3.01 0.38
N SER A 65 -4.65 2.95 1.70
CA SER A 65 -3.53 3.22 2.60
C SER A 65 -2.42 2.18 2.44
N ASP A 66 -2.78 0.92 2.24
CA ASP A 66 -1.81 -0.15 2.01
C ASP A 66 -1.05 0.06 0.70
N VAL A 67 -1.73 0.48 -0.36
CA VAL A 67 -1.08 0.84 -1.63
C VAL A 67 -0.09 1.97 -1.43
N LEU A 68 -0.52 3.02 -0.74
CA LEU A 68 0.35 4.17 -0.48
C LEU A 68 1.58 3.78 0.34
N PHE A 69 1.40 2.94 1.37
CA PHE A 69 2.51 2.48 2.20
C PHE A 69 3.57 1.75 1.38
N VAL A 70 3.17 0.79 0.54
CA VAL A 70 4.11 0.03 -0.28
C VAL A 70 4.79 0.92 -1.32
N LEU A 71 4.05 1.86 -1.90
CA LEU A 71 4.60 2.83 -2.84
C LEU A 71 5.69 3.68 -2.18
N ILE A 72 5.44 4.13 -0.97
CA ILE A 72 6.41 4.90 -0.18
C ILE A 72 7.65 4.04 0.12
N CYS A 73 7.46 2.77 0.49
CA CYS A 73 8.59 1.87 0.72
C CYS A 73 9.49 1.76 -0.53
N LEU A 74 8.88 1.58 -1.70
CA LEU A 74 9.65 1.52 -2.96
C LEU A 74 10.40 2.82 -3.25
N ALA A 75 9.76 3.96 -3.04
CA ALA A 75 10.41 5.26 -3.23
C ALA A 75 11.60 5.41 -2.27
N ASN A 76 11.40 5.09 -0.99
CA ASN A 76 12.46 5.22 0.02
C ASN A 76 13.67 4.35 -0.29
N GLN A 77 13.43 3.07 -0.60
CA GLN A 77 14.53 2.14 -0.83
C GLN A 77 15.28 2.38 -2.14
N THR A 78 14.70 3.12 -3.07
CA THR A 78 15.32 3.49 -4.34
C THR A 78 15.84 4.93 -4.36
N GLY A 79 15.74 5.63 -3.24
CA GLY A 79 16.24 6.99 -3.10
C GLY A 79 15.42 8.05 -3.82
N ILE A 80 14.12 7.78 -4.04
CA ILE A 80 13.23 8.71 -4.75
C ILE A 80 12.49 9.58 -3.74
N ASP A 81 12.54 10.88 -3.94
CA ASP A 81 11.73 11.86 -3.24
C ASP A 81 10.45 12.07 -4.03
N LEU A 82 9.32 11.71 -3.44
CA LEU A 82 8.01 11.84 -4.09
C LEU A 82 7.48 13.28 -4.08
N GLU A 83 8.13 14.16 -3.34
CA GLU A 83 7.78 15.57 -3.29
C GLU A 83 8.51 16.33 -4.38
#